data_b116efd895d29296a1305c6fd4a166e2
#
_entry.id   b116efd895d29296a1305c6fd4a166e2
#
_cell.length_a   1.000
_cell.length_b   1.000
_cell.length_c   1.000
_cell.angle_alpha   90.00
_cell.angle_beta   90.00
_cell.angle_gamma   90.00
#
_symmetry.space_group_name_H-M   'P 1'
#
loop_
_entity.id
_entity.type
_entity.pdbx_description
1 polymer ?
#
loop_
_entity_poly.entity_id
_entity_poly.type
_entity_poly.pdbx_seq_one_letter_code
_entity_poly.pdbx_strand_id
1 'polypeptide(L)'
;MTLFGKRIPIFFSLAIWFIVWELIGRAKLSMIVPPFSSVIAAGVTIVPTEKFSAAVSISLRSFAIGMTLALAIGIPIGVLMARVESLGKILGMWVNIFVSAPISALVPILMAVVGIGETTVVVTVFLFAVFVIILDTVVGVKQADRSLVEMARSFGARRDQIYSKVLILSALPEILAGLRLGAIRGVKGVVIGQLLVAIIGVGELFELYSQHFLMEEFWALVVIVFMFAFAVSEAIALLERRVEYYAGAR
;
A
#
# COMPACT_ATOMS: atom_id res chain seq x y z
N MET A 1 -11.47 -8.79 -19.48
CA MET A 1 -10.83 -9.36 -20.68
C MET A 1 -11.88 -10.09 -21.48
N THR A 2 -12.10 -9.73 -22.73
CA THR A 2 -13.07 -10.41 -23.60
C THR A 2 -12.28 -11.19 -24.64
N LEU A 3 -12.31 -12.50 -24.58
CA LEU A 3 -11.87 -13.38 -25.67
C LEU A 3 -13.12 -13.84 -26.40
N PHE A 4 -13.18 -13.61 -27.72
CA PHE A 4 -14.33 -13.96 -28.60
C PHE A 4 -15.70 -13.39 -28.11
N GLY A 5 -15.72 -12.15 -27.56
CA GLY A 5 -16.99 -11.48 -27.20
C GLY A 5 -17.65 -11.98 -25.90
N LYS A 6 -17.08 -12.96 -25.17
CA LYS A 6 -17.58 -13.41 -23.87
C LYS A 6 -16.65 -12.93 -22.75
N ARG A 7 -17.22 -12.38 -21.66
CA ARG A 7 -16.47 -12.02 -20.45
C ARG A 7 -15.98 -13.32 -19.81
N ILE A 8 -14.67 -13.55 -19.80
CA ILE A 8 -14.07 -14.67 -19.08
C ILE A 8 -14.18 -14.34 -17.58
N PRO A 9 -14.82 -15.18 -16.76
CA PRO A 9 -14.82 -15.01 -15.31
C PRO A 9 -13.38 -15.00 -14.78
N ILE A 10 -13.10 -14.15 -13.80
CA ILE A 10 -11.78 -13.99 -13.18
C ILE A 10 -11.21 -15.35 -12.73
N PHE A 11 -12.07 -16.24 -12.23
CA PHE A 11 -11.68 -17.59 -11.80
C PHE A 11 -11.01 -18.43 -12.90
N PHE A 12 -11.46 -18.32 -14.16
CA PHE A 12 -10.83 -19.05 -15.27
C PHE A 12 -9.43 -18.51 -15.57
N SER A 13 -9.24 -17.20 -15.49
CA SER A 13 -7.92 -16.58 -15.68
C SER A 13 -6.95 -17.02 -14.61
N LEU A 14 -7.37 -17.01 -13.34
CA LEU A 14 -6.56 -17.47 -12.21
C LEU A 14 -6.26 -18.97 -12.31
N ALA A 15 -7.26 -19.80 -12.66
CA ALA A 15 -7.07 -21.24 -12.81
C ALA A 15 -6.05 -21.56 -13.91
N ILE A 16 -6.15 -20.89 -15.07
CA ILE A 16 -5.16 -21.07 -16.14
C ILE A 16 -3.76 -20.70 -15.67
N TRP A 17 -3.64 -19.58 -14.94
CA TRP A 17 -2.33 -19.12 -14.45
C TRP A 17 -1.70 -20.12 -13.47
N PHE A 18 -2.48 -20.66 -12.52
CA PHE A 18 -2.00 -21.67 -11.58
C PHE A 18 -1.69 -23.01 -12.27
N ILE A 19 -2.48 -23.43 -13.26
CA ILE A 19 -2.19 -24.63 -14.05
C ILE A 19 -0.86 -24.47 -14.82
N VAL A 20 -0.66 -23.32 -15.47
CA VAL A 20 0.58 -23.04 -16.19
C VAL A 20 1.77 -23.05 -15.24
N TRP A 21 1.65 -22.42 -14.06
CA TRP A 21 2.71 -22.44 -13.06
C TRP A 21 3.02 -23.87 -12.60
N GLU A 22 1.99 -24.65 -12.26
CA GLU A 22 2.15 -26.06 -11.86
C GLU A 22 2.87 -26.89 -12.92
N LEU A 23 2.48 -26.74 -14.20
CA LEU A 23 3.11 -27.46 -15.30
C LEU A 23 4.58 -27.07 -15.50
N ILE A 24 4.90 -25.77 -15.43
CA ILE A 24 6.29 -25.28 -15.54
C ILE A 24 7.14 -25.85 -14.39
N GLY A 25 6.63 -25.82 -13.16
CA GLY A 25 7.34 -26.35 -12.00
C GLY A 25 7.56 -27.86 -12.09
N ARG A 26 6.54 -28.62 -12.52
CA ARG A 26 6.68 -30.09 -12.71
C ARG A 26 7.60 -30.46 -13.86
N ALA A 27 7.64 -29.68 -14.91
CA ALA A 27 8.55 -29.90 -16.02
C ALA A 27 10.04 -29.67 -15.66
N LYS A 28 10.31 -29.16 -14.43
CA LYS A 28 11.66 -28.87 -13.92
C LYS A 28 12.52 -28.03 -14.88
N LEU A 29 11.87 -27.13 -15.63
CA LEU A 29 12.55 -26.24 -16.58
C LEU A 29 13.49 -25.27 -15.87
N SER A 30 13.28 -25.01 -14.57
CA SER A 30 14.11 -24.15 -13.74
C SER A 30 14.11 -24.66 -12.30
N MET A 31 15.29 -24.66 -11.67
CA MET A 31 15.41 -24.93 -10.22
C MET A 31 14.80 -23.83 -9.34
N ILE A 32 14.57 -22.66 -9.92
CA ILE A 32 14.10 -21.47 -9.19
C ILE A 32 12.55 -21.44 -9.09
N VAL A 33 11.84 -22.14 -9.99
CA VAL A 33 10.38 -22.14 -10.04
C VAL A 33 9.85 -23.53 -9.66
N PRO A 34 9.51 -23.75 -8.37
CA PRO A 34 8.91 -25.01 -7.92
C PRO A 34 7.45 -25.13 -8.38
N PRO A 35 6.87 -26.35 -8.36
CA PRO A 35 5.44 -26.55 -8.58
C PRO A 35 4.61 -25.75 -7.58
N PHE A 36 3.49 -25.18 -8.03
CA PHE A 36 2.61 -24.39 -7.15
C PHE A 36 2.09 -25.22 -5.95
N SER A 37 1.83 -26.50 -6.15
CA SER A 37 1.42 -27.42 -5.08
C SER A 37 2.47 -27.52 -3.96
N SER A 38 3.76 -27.58 -4.30
CA SER A 38 4.86 -27.58 -3.32
C SER A 38 4.96 -26.23 -2.58
N VAL A 39 4.74 -25.13 -3.27
CA VAL A 39 4.70 -23.78 -2.67
C VAL A 39 3.60 -23.67 -1.60
N ILE A 40 2.40 -24.21 -1.88
CA ILE A 40 1.32 -24.24 -0.89
C ILE A 40 1.67 -25.11 0.30
N ALA A 41 2.25 -26.31 0.05
CA ALA A 41 2.69 -27.19 1.12
C ALA A 41 3.74 -26.53 2.02
N ALA A 42 4.75 -25.86 1.43
CA ALA A 42 5.74 -25.08 2.15
C ALA A 42 5.08 -23.95 2.97
N GLY A 43 4.10 -23.24 2.41
CA GLY A 43 3.35 -22.23 3.14
C GLY A 43 2.68 -22.78 4.41
N VAL A 44 2.06 -23.96 4.33
CA VAL A 44 1.43 -24.61 5.48
C VAL A 44 2.48 -24.99 6.56
N THR A 45 3.69 -25.33 6.17
CA THR A 45 4.76 -25.69 7.11
C THR A 45 5.44 -24.49 7.76
N ILE A 46 5.63 -23.38 7.04
CA ILE A 46 6.31 -22.19 7.58
C ILE A 46 5.41 -21.32 8.48
N VAL A 47 4.11 -21.20 8.15
CA VAL A 47 3.18 -20.33 8.87
C VAL A 47 3.10 -20.61 10.38
N PRO A 48 3.07 -21.87 10.87
CA PRO A 48 3.01 -22.14 12.30
C PRO A 48 4.34 -21.97 13.05
N THR A 49 5.44 -21.62 12.36
CA THR A 49 6.75 -21.47 12.99
C THR A 49 6.86 -20.17 13.79
N GLU A 50 7.53 -20.22 14.95
CA GLU A 50 7.82 -19.02 15.75
C GLU A 50 8.63 -17.99 14.96
N LYS A 51 9.53 -18.44 14.09
CA LYS A 51 10.36 -17.58 13.25
C LYS A 51 9.52 -16.76 12.27
N PHE A 52 8.51 -17.39 11.66
CA PHE A 52 7.58 -16.72 10.77
C PHE A 52 6.71 -15.72 11.52
N SER A 53 6.13 -16.11 12.67
CA SER A 53 5.27 -15.22 13.46
C SER A 53 6.03 -13.99 13.97
N ALA A 54 7.26 -14.16 14.43
CA ALA A 54 8.14 -13.07 14.83
C ALA A 54 8.45 -12.12 13.67
N ALA A 55 8.84 -12.67 12.50
CA ALA A 55 9.13 -11.89 11.31
C ALA A 55 7.91 -11.09 10.82
N VAL A 56 6.74 -11.72 10.77
CA VAL A 56 5.47 -11.06 10.39
C VAL A 56 5.10 -9.97 11.39
N SER A 57 5.27 -10.19 12.69
CA SER A 57 4.94 -9.19 13.71
C SER A 57 5.78 -7.91 13.56
N ILE A 58 7.09 -8.04 13.29
CA ILE A 58 7.98 -6.91 13.01
C ILE A 58 7.53 -6.18 11.74
N SER A 59 7.21 -6.92 10.68
CA SER A 59 6.77 -6.33 9.41
C SER A 59 5.45 -5.58 9.54
N LEU A 60 4.48 -6.16 10.26
CA LEU A 60 3.19 -5.52 10.54
C LEU A 60 3.34 -4.27 11.41
N ARG A 61 4.21 -4.31 12.42
CA ARG A 61 4.49 -3.16 13.28
C ARG A 61 5.12 -2.02 12.46
N SER A 62 6.14 -2.32 11.67
CA SER A 62 6.80 -1.34 10.81
C SER A 62 5.81 -0.73 9.81
N PHE A 63 4.94 -1.56 9.21
CA PHE A 63 3.87 -1.10 8.33
C PHE A 63 2.88 -0.18 9.05
N ALA A 64 2.37 -0.61 10.20
CA ALA A 64 1.39 0.16 10.97
C ALA A 64 1.94 1.53 11.40
N ILE A 65 3.17 1.58 11.92
CA ILE A 65 3.81 2.83 12.33
C ILE A 65 4.03 3.74 11.11
N GLY A 66 4.62 3.21 10.03
CA GLY A 66 4.89 3.99 8.82
C GLY A 66 3.62 4.54 8.16
N MET A 67 2.55 3.72 8.10
CA MET A 67 1.25 4.16 7.58
C MET A 67 0.57 5.19 8.48
N THR A 68 0.63 5.02 9.80
CA THR A 68 0.09 6.00 10.76
C THR A 68 0.77 7.36 10.60
N LEU A 69 2.10 7.38 10.47
CA LEU A 69 2.85 8.60 10.20
C LEU A 69 2.48 9.21 8.84
N ALA A 70 2.32 8.36 7.82
CA ALA A 70 1.94 8.84 6.48
C ALA A 70 0.55 9.48 6.47
N LEU A 71 -0.40 8.94 7.22
CA LEU A 71 -1.74 9.52 7.38
C LEU A 71 -1.71 10.79 8.21
N ALA A 72 -1.03 10.76 9.37
CA ALA A 72 -0.97 11.86 10.30
C ALA A 72 -0.28 13.11 9.70
N ILE A 73 0.63 12.92 8.76
CA ILE A 73 1.36 14.00 8.07
C ILE A 73 0.74 14.29 6.70
N GLY A 74 0.41 13.26 5.93
CA GLY A 74 -0.05 13.39 4.55
C GLY A 74 -1.40 14.07 4.41
N ILE A 75 -2.37 13.69 5.24
CA ILE A 75 -3.72 14.30 5.18
C ILE A 75 -3.67 15.79 5.55
N PRO A 76 -3.08 16.23 6.68
CA PRO A 76 -2.98 17.65 7.00
C PRO A 76 -2.23 18.46 5.94
N ILE A 77 -1.13 17.93 5.40
CA ILE A 77 -0.37 18.61 4.33
C ILE A 77 -1.24 18.72 3.06
N GLY A 78 -1.93 17.65 2.66
CA GLY A 78 -2.82 17.65 1.50
C GLY A 78 -3.95 18.67 1.63
N VAL A 79 -4.61 18.71 2.79
CA VAL A 79 -5.63 19.74 3.09
C VAL A 79 -5.04 21.15 3.02
N LEU A 80 -3.87 21.37 3.61
CA LEU A 80 -3.20 22.68 3.59
C LEU A 80 -2.84 23.12 2.17
N MET A 81 -2.30 22.19 1.36
CA MET A 81 -1.98 22.44 -0.06
C MET A 81 -3.23 22.74 -0.90
N ALA A 82 -4.34 22.11 -0.60
CA ALA A 82 -5.61 22.40 -1.27
C ALA A 82 -6.18 23.77 -0.90
N ARG A 83 -5.93 24.22 0.36
CA ARG A 83 -6.42 25.49 0.91
C ARG A 83 -5.63 26.71 0.46
N VAL A 84 -4.31 26.58 0.39
CA VAL A 84 -3.36 27.68 0.14
C VAL A 84 -2.72 27.47 -1.21
N GLU A 85 -3.16 28.24 -2.21
CA GLU A 85 -2.73 28.06 -3.61
C GLU A 85 -1.20 28.16 -3.77
N SER A 86 -0.56 29.10 -3.07
CA SER A 86 0.90 29.25 -3.11
C SER A 86 1.64 28.02 -2.56
N LEU A 87 1.17 27.46 -1.43
CA LEU A 87 1.72 26.24 -0.88
C LEU A 87 1.44 25.06 -1.80
N GLY A 88 0.24 24.99 -2.39
CA GLY A 88 -0.11 23.95 -3.36
C GLY A 88 0.81 23.96 -4.57
N LYS A 89 1.20 25.12 -5.09
CA LYS A 89 2.15 25.26 -6.20
C LYS A 89 3.56 24.84 -5.80
N ILE A 90 4.07 25.33 -4.66
CA ILE A 90 5.43 25.05 -4.19
C ILE A 90 5.60 23.59 -3.79
N LEU A 91 4.77 23.10 -2.87
CA LEU A 91 4.86 21.71 -2.38
C LEU A 91 4.43 20.70 -3.44
N GLY A 92 3.48 21.05 -4.32
CA GLY A 92 3.01 20.18 -5.39
C GLY A 92 4.13 19.78 -6.34
N MET A 93 5.07 20.68 -6.64
CA MET A 93 6.26 20.35 -7.43
C MET A 93 7.09 19.25 -6.74
N TRP A 94 7.38 19.41 -5.45
CA TRP A 94 8.17 18.42 -4.69
C TRP A 94 7.43 17.09 -4.55
N VAL A 95 6.14 17.11 -4.22
CA VAL A 95 5.33 15.90 -4.12
C VAL A 95 5.34 15.11 -5.42
N ASN A 96 5.19 15.78 -6.58
CA ASN A 96 5.22 15.13 -7.88
C ASN A 96 6.61 14.54 -8.20
N ILE A 97 7.70 15.24 -7.83
CA ILE A 97 9.06 14.71 -7.96
C ILE A 97 9.19 13.40 -7.17
N PHE A 98 8.79 13.38 -5.89
CA PHE A 98 8.91 12.19 -5.05
C PHE A 98 7.98 11.05 -5.47
N VAL A 99 6.78 11.34 -5.99
CA VAL A 99 5.90 10.29 -6.53
C VAL A 99 6.51 9.60 -7.75
N SER A 100 7.26 10.35 -8.56
CA SER A 100 7.91 9.85 -9.78
C SER A 100 9.29 9.25 -9.50
N ALA A 101 9.91 9.60 -8.38
CA ALA A 101 11.25 9.13 -8.03
C ALA A 101 11.27 7.66 -7.63
N PRO A 102 12.32 6.91 -7.94
CA PRO A 102 12.51 5.55 -7.43
C PRO A 102 12.89 5.59 -5.94
N ILE A 103 11.88 5.68 -5.06
CA ILE A 103 12.07 5.82 -3.60
C ILE A 103 12.94 4.68 -3.02
N SER A 104 12.91 3.49 -3.63
CA SER A 104 13.77 2.38 -3.26
C SER A 104 15.28 2.72 -3.31
N ALA A 105 15.69 3.63 -4.21
CA ALA A 105 17.08 4.08 -4.28
C ALA A 105 17.51 4.93 -3.07
N LEU A 106 16.56 5.47 -2.30
CA LEU A 106 16.85 6.22 -1.08
C LEU A 106 17.11 5.31 0.12
N VAL A 107 16.74 4.02 0.09
CA VAL A 107 16.85 3.13 1.25
C VAL A 107 18.31 2.98 1.73
N PRO A 108 19.33 2.79 0.88
CA PRO A 108 20.73 2.77 1.34
C PRO A 108 21.16 4.08 2.02
N ILE A 109 20.66 5.23 1.54
CA ILE A 109 20.94 6.53 2.16
C ILE A 109 20.27 6.61 3.53
N LEU A 110 19.02 6.14 3.64
CA LEU A 110 18.31 6.05 4.92
C LEU A 110 19.05 5.16 5.91
N MET A 111 19.58 4.01 5.48
CA MET A 111 20.40 3.14 6.32
C MET A 111 21.65 3.85 6.86
N ALA A 112 22.28 4.69 6.06
CA ALA A 112 23.46 5.46 6.47
C ALA A 112 23.11 6.57 7.47
N VAL A 113 21.94 7.20 7.35
CA VAL A 113 21.53 8.36 8.16
C VAL A 113 20.79 7.95 9.43
N VAL A 114 19.84 7.02 9.31
CA VAL A 114 18.91 6.61 10.37
C VAL A 114 19.40 5.34 11.08
N GLY A 115 20.31 4.61 10.46
CA GLY A 115 20.84 3.34 10.94
C GLY A 115 20.16 2.13 10.26
N ILE A 116 20.80 0.96 10.43
CA ILE A 116 20.29 -0.32 9.92
C ILE A 116 19.29 -0.86 10.93
N GLY A 117 18.04 -1.12 10.52
CA GLY A 117 17.04 -1.69 11.42
C GLY A 117 15.61 -1.27 11.10
N GLU A 118 14.72 -1.46 12.06
CA GLU A 118 13.28 -1.24 11.92
C GLU A 118 12.94 0.22 11.58
N THR A 119 13.68 1.19 12.14
CA THR A 119 13.44 2.61 11.88
C THR A 119 13.58 2.95 10.39
N THR A 120 14.59 2.39 9.72
CA THR A 120 14.76 2.54 8.26
C THR A 120 13.57 1.98 7.50
N VAL A 121 13.05 0.82 7.91
CA VAL A 121 11.86 0.22 7.29
C VAL A 121 10.63 1.11 7.49
N VAL A 122 10.41 1.61 8.70
CA VAL A 122 9.30 2.53 9.02
C VAL A 122 9.36 3.79 8.16
N VAL A 123 10.53 4.42 8.04
CA VAL A 123 10.72 5.61 7.20
C VAL A 123 10.50 5.27 5.71
N THR A 124 10.94 4.10 5.29
CA THR A 124 10.68 3.63 3.90
C THR A 124 9.19 3.49 3.64
N VAL A 125 8.44 2.83 4.51
CA VAL A 125 6.96 2.72 4.40
C VAL A 125 6.32 4.09 4.34
N PHE A 126 6.70 4.98 5.24
CA PHE A 126 6.23 6.36 5.27
C PHE A 126 6.44 7.07 3.93
N LEU A 127 7.66 7.03 3.38
CA LEU A 127 7.98 7.70 2.11
C LEU A 127 7.21 7.09 0.92
N PHE A 128 7.01 5.77 0.91
CA PHE A 128 6.24 5.11 -0.14
C PHE A 128 4.76 5.50 -0.14
N ALA A 129 4.18 5.81 1.03
CA ALA A 129 2.76 6.08 1.20
C ALA A 129 2.40 7.57 1.20
N VAL A 130 3.21 8.42 1.86
CA VAL A 130 2.82 9.80 2.20
C VAL A 130 2.50 10.66 1.00
N PHE A 131 3.30 10.60 -0.06
CA PHE A 131 3.13 11.48 -1.22
C PHE A 131 1.85 11.20 -2.00
N VAL A 132 1.43 9.93 -2.08
CA VAL A 132 0.17 9.55 -2.72
C VAL A 132 -1.00 10.01 -1.89
N ILE A 133 -0.95 9.80 -0.56
CA ILE A 133 -1.98 10.27 0.37
C ILE A 133 -2.13 11.80 0.28
N ILE A 134 -1.03 12.54 0.16
CA ILE A 134 -1.07 13.99 -0.05
C ILE A 134 -1.81 14.32 -1.33
N LEU A 135 -1.46 13.69 -2.47
CA LEU A 135 -2.05 14.00 -3.77
C LEU A 135 -3.55 13.73 -3.78
N ASP A 136 -3.99 12.56 -3.33
CA ASP A 136 -5.39 12.19 -3.35
C ASP A 136 -6.20 13.05 -2.36
N THR A 137 -5.60 13.43 -1.22
CA THR A 137 -6.22 14.41 -0.30
C THR A 137 -6.39 15.78 -0.97
N VAL A 138 -5.38 16.26 -1.72
CA VAL A 138 -5.49 17.53 -2.47
C VAL A 138 -6.61 17.46 -3.50
N VAL A 139 -6.68 16.36 -4.25
CA VAL A 139 -7.73 16.13 -5.26
C VAL A 139 -9.11 16.13 -4.61
N GLY A 140 -9.29 15.35 -3.56
CA GLY A 140 -10.59 15.26 -2.88
C GLY A 140 -11.08 16.59 -2.30
N VAL A 141 -10.20 17.36 -1.65
CA VAL A 141 -10.56 18.67 -1.11
C VAL A 141 -10.89 19.68 -2.22
N LYS A 142 -10.21 19.63 -3.36
CA LYS A 142 -10.47 20.54 -4.50
C LYS A 142 -11.72 20.17 -5.28
N GLN A 143 -12.11 18.90 -5.30
CA GLN A 143 -13.31 18.41 -5.98
C GLN A 143 -14.59 18.57 -5.15
N ALA A 144 -14.49 19.02 -3.88
CA ALA A 144 -15.66 19.27 -3.05
C ALA A 144 -16.64 20.25 -3.73
N ASP A 145 -17.91 19.90 -3.73
CA ASP A 145 -18.94 20.65 -4.41
C ASP A 145 -19.07 22.07 -3.81
N ARG A 146 -18.92 23.07 -4.69
CA ARG A 146 -19.03 24.48 -4.32
C ARG A 146 -20.40 24.82 -3.76
N SER A 147 -21.45 24.15 -4.23
CA SER A 147 -22.82 24.39 -3.74
C SER A 147 -22.95 24.06 -2.25
N LEU A 148 -22.28 23.00 -1.77
CA LEU A 148 -22.25 22.66 -0.34
C LEU A 148 -21.56 23.73 0.50
N VAL A 149 -20.48 24.31 -0.04
CA VAL A 149 -19.76 25.40 0.64
C VAL A 149 -20.60 26.67 0.70
N GLU A 150 -21.29 27.01 -0.40
CA GLU A 150 -22.18 28.19 -0.48
C GLU A 150 -23.39 28.02 0.43
N MET A 151 -24.00 26.83 0.43
CA MET A 151 -25.07 26.49 1.35
C MET A 151 -24.65 26.67 2.82
N ALA A 152 -23.50 26.11 3.20
CA ALA A 152 -22.99 26.22 4.56
C ALA A 152 -22.75 27.71 4.97
N ARG A 153 -22.23 28.51 4.04
CA ARG A 153 -22.07 29.98 4.25
C ARG A 153 -23.38 30.67 4.44
N SER A 154 -24.41 30.34 3.65
CA SER A 154 -25.76 30.93 3.78
C SER A 154 -26.41 30.64 5.13
N PHE A 155 -26.06 29.48 5.73
CA PHE A 155 -26.45 29.12 7.10
C PHE A 155 -25.54 29.70 8.19
N GLY A 156 -24.62 30.61 7.85
CA GLY A 156 -23.75 31.30 8.82
C GLY A 156 -22.57 30.41 9.34
N ALA A 157 -22.21 29.36 8.64
CA ALA A 157 -21.10 28.53 9.07
C ALA A 157 -19.77 29.29 9.04
N ARG A 158 -18.96 29.13 10.09
CA ARG A 158 -17.60 29.68 10.17
C ARG A 158 -16.64 28.92 9.23
N ARG A 159 -15.53 29.53 8.89
CA ARG A 159 -14.53 28.92 7.99
C ARG A 159 -14.04 27.56 8.49
N ASP A 160 -13.75 27.44 9.78
CA ASP A 160 -13.33 26.18 10.42
C ASP A 160 -14.40 25.08 10.31
N GLN A 161 -15.69 25.45 10.48
CA GLN A 161 -16.82 24.53 10.31
C GLN A 161 -16.99 24.08 8.86
N ILE A 162 -16.83 24.98 7.89
CA ILE A 162 -16.88 24.63 6.47
C ILE A 162 -15.78 23.62 6.14
N TYR A 163 -14.56 23.82 6.64
CA TYR A 163 -13.47 22.88 6.39
C TYR A 163 -13.68 21.53 7.06
N SER A 164 -13.99 21.50 8.35
CA SER A 164 -14.09 20.25 9.11
C SER A 164 -15.35 19.45 8.83
N LYS A 165 -16.49 20.14 8.59
CA LYS A 165 -17.80 19.51 8.45
C LYS A 165 -18.30 19.37 7.00
N VAL A 166 -17.73 20.14 6.06
CA VAL A 166 -18.12 20.09 4.65
C VAL A 166 -16.99 19.55 3.80
N LEU A 167 -15.87 20.26 3.73
CA LEU A 167 -14.80 19.93 2.78
C LEU A 167 -14.12 18.59 3.10
N ILE A 168 -13.76 18.31 4.35
CA ILE A 168 -13.11 17.04 4.72
C ILE A 168 -14.09 15.88 4.54
N LEU A 169 -15.36 16.05 4.91
CA LEU A 169 -16.34 14.97 4.76
C LEU A 169 -16.67 14.70 3.28
N SER A 170 -16.75 15.73 2.43
CA SER A 170 -16.92 15.53 0.99
C SER A 170 -15.67 14.99 0.30
N ALA A 171 -14.47 15.23 0.87
CA ALA A 171 -13.21 14.69 0.36
C ALA A 171 -12.93 13.26 0.86
N LEU A 172 -13.72 12.74 1.79
CA LEU A 172 -13.45 11.45 2.44
C LEU A 172 -13.33 10.26 1.47
N PRO A 173 -14.14 10.14 0.41
CA PRO A 173 -13.95 9.08 -0.58
C PRO A 173 -12.54 9.10 -1.22
N GLU A 174 -12.09 10.27 -1.66
CA GLU A 174 -10.76 10.42 -2.26
C GLU A 174 -9.63 10.22 -1.24
N ILE A 175 -9.83 10.65 0.01
CA ILE A 175 -8.86 10.38 1.09
C ILE A 175 -8.75 8.87 1.33
N LEU A 176 -9.85 8.13 1.29
CA LEU A 176 -9.84 6.67 1.43
C LEU A 176 -9.20 5.98 0.21
N ALA A 177 -9.44 6.47 -1.00
CA ALA A 177 -8.75 6.02 -2.20
C ALA A 177 -7.23 6.23 -2.08
N GLY A 178 -6.80 7.39 -1.60
CA GLY A 178 -5.41 7.70 -1.28
C GLY A 178 -4.84 6.81 -0.18
N LEU A 179 -5.59 6.51 0.87
CA LEU A 179 -5.22 5.54 1.90
C LEU A 179 -5.00 4.15 1.31
N ARG A 180 -5.92 3.69 0.47
CA ARG A 180 -5.83 2.38 -0.19
C ARG A 180 -4.58 2.27 -1.06
N LEU A 181 -4.35 3.26 -1.92
CA LEU A 181 -3.18 3.28 -2.80
C LEU A 181 -1.88 3.44 -1.99
N GLY A 182 -1.90 4.29 -0.96
CA GLY A 182 -0.81 4.47 -0.01
C GLY A 182 -0.48 3.19 0.74
N ALA A 183 -1.49 2.42 1.18
CA ALA A 183 -1.30 1.15 1.86
C ALA A 183 -0.66 0.09 0.95
N ILE A 184 -1.11 -0.02 -0.31
CA ILE A 184 -0.49 -0.92 -1.29
C ILE A 184 0.99 -0.55 -1.52
N ARG A 185 1.29 0.75 -1.63
CA ARG A 185 2.68 1.22 -1.74
C ARG A 185 3.45 1.00 -0.45
N GLY A 186 2.82 1.16 0.71
CA GLY A 186 3.41 0.90 2.02
C GLY A 186 3.82 -0.56 2.21
N VAL A 187 3.01 -1.53 1.74
CA VAL A 187 3.40 -2.96 1.74
C VAL A 187 4.66 -3.16 0.90
N LYS A 188 4.74 -2.55 -0.30
CA LYS A 188 5.98 -2.58 -1.11
C LYS A 188 7.15 -1.96 -0.35
N GLY A 189 6.91 -0.87 0.38
CA GLY A 189 7.91 -0.21 1.23
C GLY A 189 8.45 -1.12 2.33
N VAL A 190 7.59 -1.92 3.00
CA VAL A 190 8.04 -2.93 3.97
C VAL A 190 8.96 -3.94 3.31
N VAL A 191 8.48 -4.56 2.23
CA VAL A 191 9.25 -5.64 1.56
C VAL A 191 10.59 -5.12 1.05
N ILE A 192 10.59 -4.00 0.32
CA ILE A 192 11.82 -3.41 -0.22
C ILE A 192 12.76 -2.95 0.90
N GLY A 193 12.21 -2.28 1.93
CA GLY A 193 13.00 -1.84 3.07
C GLY A 193 13.64 -3.00 3.81
N GLN A 194 12.89 -4.07 4.07
CA GLN A 194 13.40 -5.24 4.78
C GLN A 194 14.36 -6.09 3.94
N LEU A 195 14.14 -6.22 2.63
CA LEU A 195 15.07 -6.91 1.74
C LEU A 195 16.43 -6.21 1.67
N LEU A 196 16.46 -4.88 1.70
CA LEU A 196 17.71 -4.12 1.67
C LEU A 196 18.39 -4.09 3.04
N VAL A 197 17.62 -4.08 4.12
CA VAL A 197 18.15 -4.19 5.49
C VAL A 197 18.60 -5.62 5.81
N ALA A 198 17.92 -6.65 5.25
CA ALA A 198 18.24 -8.10 5.25
C ALA A 198 18.45 -8.78 6.62
N ILE A 199 18.11 -8.10 7.73
CA ILE A 199 18.36 -8.62 9.10
C ILE A 199 17.13 -8.67 9.99
N ILE A 200 15.95 -8.26 9.47
CA ILE A 200 14.71 -8.18 10.26
C ILE A 200 13.47 -8.51 9.44
N GLY A 201 12.47 -9.03 10.10
CA GLY A 201 11.15 -9.23 9.56
C GLY A 201 11.10 -10.24 8.40
N VAL A 202 10.12 -10.07 7.53
CA VAL A 202 9.94 -10.97 6.37
C VAL A 202 11.14 -10.90 5.41
N GLY A 203 11.87 -9.77 5.36
CA GLY A 203 13.08 -9.63 4.55
C GLY A 203 14.20 -10.58 4.97
N GLU A 204 14.39 -10.83 6.27
CA GLU A 204 15.33 -11.82 6.79
C GLU A 204 14.97 -13.24 6.33
N LEU A 205 13.67 -13.57 6.31
CA LEU A 205 13.23 -14.87 5.82
C LEU A 205 13.46 -15.03 4.31
N PHE A 206 13.22 -13.99 3.53
CA PHE A 206 13.53 -13.99 2.09
C PHE A 206 15.01 -14.23 1.83
N GLU A 207 15.88 -13.54 2.58
CA GLU A 207 17.33 -13.70 2.48
C GLU A 207 17.75 -15.13 2.86
N LEU A 208 17.24 -15.61 4.02
CA LEU A 208 17.51 -16.98 4.49
C LEU A 208 17.13 -18.03 3.45
N TYR A 209 15.91 -17.96 2.91
CA TYR A 209 15.43 -18.97 1.95
C TYR A 209 16.15 -18.84 0.61
N SER A 210 16.48 -17.63 0.17
CA SER A 210 17.25 -17.40 -1.04
C SER A 210 18.68 -17.96 -0.94
N GLN A 211 19.39 -17.70 0.15
CA GLN A 211 20.76 -18.16 0.36
C GLN A 211 20.87 -19.69 0.45
N HIS A 212 19.85 -20.35 1.00
CA HIS A 212 19.81 -21.80 1.14
C HIS A 212 19.12 -22.53 -0.03
N PHE A 213 18.76 -21.78 -1.10
CA PHE A 213 18.01 -22.31 -2.25
C PHE A 213 16.68 -23.01 -1.87
N LEU A 214 16.05 -22.59 -0.77
CA LEU A 214 14.74 -23.05 -0.31
C LEU A 214 13.64 -22.34 -1.11
N MET A 215 13.52 -22.69 -2.39
CA MET A 215 12.67 -21.96 -3.34
C MET A 215 11.18 -22.17 -3.08
N GLU A 216 10.78 -23.29 -2.50
CA GLU A 216 9.38 -23.56 -2.14
C GLU A 216 8.91 -22.59 -1.04
N GLU A 217 9.73 -22.42 0.02
CA GLU A 217 9.49 -21.49 1.12
C GLU A 217 9.60 -20.02 0.66
N PHE A 218 10.56 -19.72 -0.22
CA PHE A 218 10.71 -18.38 -0.80
C PHE A 218 9.45 -17.96 -1.56
N TRP A 219 8.94 -18.82 -2.46
CA TRP A 219 7.72 -18.52 -3.20
C TRP A 219 6.48 -18.55 -2.32
N ALA A 220 6.44 -19.35 -1.27
CA ALA A 220 5.37 -19.32 -0.27
C ALA A 220 5.31 -17.96 0.42
N LEU A 221 6.45 -17.37 0.81
CA LEU A 221 6.50 -16.00 1.34
C LEU A 221 6.00 -14.98 0.33
N VAL A 222 6.38 -15.08 -0.96
CA VAL A 222 5.90 -14.19 -2.02
C VAL A 222 4.37 -14.24 -2.08
N VAL A 223 3.78 -15.43 -2.11
CA VAL A 223 2.32 -15.61 -2.15
C VAL A 223 1.67 -15.03 -0.91
N ILE A 224 2.22 -15.27 0.28
CA ILE A 224 1.69 -14.73 1.56
C ILE A 224 1.71 -13.19 1.55
N VAL A 225 2.80 -12.57 1.10
CA VAL A 225 2.90 -11.10 1.01
C VAL A 225 1.88 -10.54 0.01
N PHE A 226 1.67 -11.20 -1.13
CA PHE A 226 0.66 -10.78 -2.11
C PHE A 226 -0.76 -10.93 -1.56
N MET A 227 -1.05 -12.02 -0.84
CA MET A 227 -2.34 -12.20 -0.16
C MET A 227 -2.56 -11.13 0.91
N PHE A 228 -1.54 -10.79 1.68
CA PHE A 228 -1.60 -9.72 2.66
C PHE A 228 -1.88 -8.36 2.00
N ALA A 229 -1.15 -8.00 0.94
CA ALA A 229 -1.37 -6.76 0.20
C ALA A 229 -2.80 -6.69 -0.38
N PHE A 230 -3.29 -7.81 -0.91
CA PHE A 230 -4.65 -7.92 -1.42
C PHE A 230 -5.69 -7.76 -0.30
N ALA A 231 -5.50 -8.45 0.84
CA ALA A 231 -6.40 -8.36 1.98
C ALA A 231 -6.47 -6.92 2.54
N VAL A 232 -5.34 -6.23 2.67
CA VAL A 232 -5.30 -4.82 3.08
C VAL A 232 -6.04 -3.93 2.07
N SER A 233 -5.81 -4.13 0.79
CA SER A 233 -6.50 -3.37 -0.27
C SER A 233 -8.02 -3.57 -0.22
N GLU A 234 -8.49 -4.82 -0.08
CA GLU A 234 -9.92 -5.12 -0.01
C GLU A 234 -10.57 -4.61 1.28
N ALA A 235 -9.86 -4.70 2.41
CA ALA A 235 -10.35 -4.16 3.68
C ALA A 235 -10.61 -2.65 3.58
N ILE A 236 -9.70 -1.90 2.94
CA ILE A 236 -9.88 -0.45 2.73
C ILE A 236 -10.97 -0.19 1.69
N ALA A 237 -11.06 -0.99 0.62
CA ALA A 237 -12.12 -0.86 -0.38
C ALA A 237 -13.53 -1.08 0.20
N LEU A 238 -13.66 -1.95 1.20
CA LEU A 238 -14.94 -2.13 1.91
C LEU A 238 -15.34 -0.88 2.71
N LEU A 239 -14.37 -0.19 3.33
CA LEU A 239 -14.59 1.08 4.01
C LEU A 239 -14.97 2.18 3.01
N GLU A 240 -14.25 2.27 1.89
CA GLU A 240 -14.50 3.22 0.80
C GLU A 240 -15.93 3.08 0.27
N ARG A 241 -16.37 1.87 -0.09
CA ARG A 241 -17.75 1.61 -0.56
C ARG A 241 -18.82 2.03 0.43
N ARG A 242 -18.58 1.85 1.74
CA ARG A 242 -19.52 2.32 2.77
C ARG A 242 -19.62 3.84 2.78
N VAL A 243 -18.49 4.53 2.70
CA VAL A 243 -18.44 5.99 2.70
C VAL A 243 -19.08 6.55 1.43
N GLU A 244 -18.79 5.99 0.25
CA GLU A 244 -19.41 6.38 -1.01
C GLU A 244 -20.93 6.19 -0.99
N TYR A 245 -21.42 5.10 -0.41
CA TYR A 245 -22.86 4.88 -0.25
C TYR A 245 -23.53 6.02 0.51
N TYR A 246 -22.93 6.48 1.61
CA TYR A 246 -23.46 7.62 2.38
C TYR A 246 -23.21 8.98 1.71
N ALA A 247 -22.16 9.12 0.91
CA ALA A 247 -21.87 10.33 0.15
C ALA A 247 -22.72 10.44 -1.13
N GLY A 248 -23.00 9.33 -1.80
CA GLY A 248 -23.80 9.27 -3.03
C GLY A 248 -25.31 9.19 -2.82
N ALA A 249 -25.77 8.98 -1.59
CA ALA A 249 -27.20 9.00 -1.22
C ALA A 249 -27.77 10.43 -1.06
N ARG A 250 -27.02 11.43 -1.48
CA ARG A 250 -27.41 12.83 -1.58
C ARG A 250 -27.39 13.26 -3.05
#